data_7da35df76f3b3a740ecca93f24ebc306
#
_entry.id   7da35df76f3b3a740ecca93f24ebc306
#
_cell.length_a   1.000
_cell.length_b   1.000
_cell.length_c   1.000
_cell.angle_alpha   90.00
_cell.angle_beta   90.00
_cell.angle_gamma   90.00
#
_symmetry.space_group_name_H-M   'P 1'
#
loop_
_entity.id
_entity.type
_entity.pdbx_description
1 polymer ?
#
loop_
_entity_poly.entity_id
_entity_poly.type
_entity_poly.pdbx_seq_one_letter_code
_entity_poly.pdbx_strand_id
1 'polypeptide(L)'
;MKHQQHSIYLDQGAYQLHLKALVPHHSSATPVLMLHGAIENGRIFYSSSGKGLGCFLADAGFTVYSADFAGRGLSKPHVSAGFDQSQHQLICHDIPALIEDVYQRHLQKVSVVCHSWGGVVALAALARQPALLDKVR
;
A
#
# COMPACT_ATOMS: atom_id res chain seq x y z
N MET A 1 3.78 2.04 -21.47
CA MET A 1 4.04 1.63 -20.07
C MET A 1 5.31 0.80 -19.99
N LYS A 2 6.17 1.13 -19.05
CA LYS A 2 7.42 0.39 -18.82
C LYS A 2 7.32 -0.48 -17.56
N HIS A 3 6.12 -0.85 -17.16
CA HIS A 3 5.85 -1.68 -16.00
C HIS A 3 4.67 -2.60 -16.26
N GLN A 4 4.55 -3.64 -15.44
CA GLN A 4 3.39 -4.53 -15.40
C GLN A 4 2.60 -4.27 -14.14
N GLN A 5 1.29 -4.48 -14.20
CA GLN A 5 0.39 -4.29 -13.07
C GLN A 5 -0.28 -5.63 -12.72
N HIS A 6 -0.27 -5.98 -11.43
CA HIS A 6 -1.02 -7.15 -10.96
C HIS A 6 -1.50 -6.93 -9.54
N SER A 7 -2.55 -7.64 -9.16
CA SER A 7 -3.14 -7.54 -7.84
C SER A 7 -2.56 -8.59 -6.90
N ILE A 8 -2.35 -8.18 -5.66
CA ILE A 8 -1.93 -9.03 -4.55
C ILE A 8 -2.96 -8.86 -3.45
N TYR A 9 -3.32 -9.96 -2.79
CA TYR A 9 -4.24 -9.93 -1.64
C TYR A 9 -3.52 -10.44 -0.41
N LEU A 10 -3.47 -9.59 0.62
CA LEU A 10 -2.87 -9.92 1.91
C LEU A 10 -3.98 -10.34 2.87
N ASP A 11 -3.91 -11.58 3.34
CA ASP A 11 -4.92 -12.16 4.23
C ASP A 11 -4.74 -11.62 5.65
N GLN A 12 -5.79 -10.99 6.19
CA GLN A 12 -5.85 -10.51 7.57
C GLN A 12 -6.85 -11.32 8.41
N GLY A 13 -7.19 -12.53 7.99
CA GLY A 13 -8.15 -13.42 8.66
C GLY A 13 -9.56 -13.19 8.17
N ALA A 14 -10.30 -12.27 8.78
CA ALA A 14 -11.69 -11.99 8.43
C ALA A 14 -11.84 -11.15 7.14
N TYR A 15 -10.75 -10.59 6.64
CA TYR A 15 -10.76 -9.74 5.45
C TYR A 15 -9.41 -9.80 4.74
N GLN A 16 -9.37 -9.26 3.53
CA GLN A 16 -8.16 -9.21 2.71
C GLN A 16 -7.85 -7.79 2.29
N LEU A 17 -6.59 -7.39 2.40
CA LEU A 17 -6.11 -6.10 1.91
C LEU A 17 -5.56 -6.28 0.50
N HIS A 18 -5.99 -5.40 -0.40
CA HIS A 18 -5.53 -5.41 -1.79
C HIS A 18 -4.32 -4.49 -1.95
N LEU A 19 -3.33 -4.97 -2.69
CA LEU A 19 -2.19 -4.20 -3.15
C LEU A 19 -2.13 -4.31 -4.67
N LYS A 20 -2.07 -3.18 -5.37
CA LYS A 20 -1.73 -3.20 -6.79
C LYS A 20 -0.23 -3.06 -6.92
N ALA A 21 0.42 -4.11 -7.41
CA ALA A 21 1.85 -4.08 -7.68
C ALA A 21 2.10 -3.52 -9.08
N LEU A 22 2.94 -2.51 -9.15
CA LEU A 22 3.41 -1.89 -10.38
C LEU A 22 4.89 -2.22 -10.49
N VAL A 23 5.21 -3.20 -11.33
CA VAL A 23 6.56 -3.81 -11.38
C VAL A 23 7.26 -3.37 -12.65
N PRO A 24 8.40 -2.65 -12.56
CA PRO A 24 9.12 -2.23 -13.75
C PRO A 24 9.68 -3.40 -14.54
N HIS A 25 9.77 -3.25 -15.87
CA HIS A 25 10.35 -4.27 -16.73
C HIS A 25 11.84 -4.45 -16.47
N HIS A 26 12.53 -3.38 -16.09
CA HIS A 26 13.93 -3.36 -15.73
C HIS A 26 14.03 -2.81 -14.32
N SER A 27 14.08 -3.69 -13.34
CA SER A 27 13.92 -3.30 -11.96
C SER A 27 15.20 -2.75 -11.35
N SER A 28 15.07 -1.62 -10.63
CA SER A 28 15.78 -1.48 -9.39
C SER A 28 14.90 -2.10 -8.29
N ALA A 29 15.54 -2.60 -7.26
CA ALA A 29 14.83 -3.29 -6.21
C ALA A 29 14.26 -2.36 -5.13
N THR A 30 14.18 -1.05 -5.36
CA THR A 30 13.70 -0.12 -4.32
C THR A 30 12.18 -0.17 -4.23
N PRO A 31 11.63 -0.67 -3.13
CA PRO A 31 10.19 -0.77 -2.96
C PRO A 31 9.57 0.53 -2.44
N VAL A 32 8.40 0.85 -2.97
CA VAL A 32 7.59 2.01 -2.55
C VAL A 32 6.20 1.53 -2.21
N LEU A 33 5.73 1.83 -1.02
CA LEU A 33 4.35 1.58 -0.58
C LEU A 33 3.60 2.89 -0.58
N MET A 34 2.45 2.93 -1.27
CA MET A 34 1.62 4.13 -1.37
C MET A 34 0.31 3.95 -0.63
N LEU A 35 -0.02 4.91 0.23
CA LEU A 35 -1.19 4.88 1.12
C LEU A 35 -2.09 6.08 0.85
N HIS A 36 -3.36 5.79 0.55
CA HIS A 36 -4.35 6.80 0.16
C HIS A 36 -4.99 7.51 1.35
N GLY A 37 -5.81 8.54 1.07
CA GLY A 37 -6.53 9.30 2.08
C GLY A 37 -7.86 8.68 2.51
N ALA A 38 -8.62 9.43 3.32
CA ALA A 38 -9.76 8.90 4.07
C ALA A 38 -10.92 8.38 3.22
N ILE A 39 -11.25 9.07 2.13
CA ILE A 39 -12.41 8.75 1.27
C ILE A 39 -11.96 8.36 -0.14
N GLU A 40 -10.80 7.79 -0.23
CA GLU A 40 -10.13 7.42 -1.48
C GLU A 40 -9.89 5.91 -1.52
N ASN A 41 -9.15 5.50 -2.53
CA ASN A 41 -8.55 4.16 -2.61
C ASN A 41 -7.22 4.28 -3.37
N GLY A 42 -6.53 3.17 -3.56
CA GLY A 42 -5.20 3.18 -4.17
C GLY A 42 -5.17 3.68 -5.61
N ARG A 43 -6.30 3.81 -6.28
CA ARG A 43 -6.36 4.29 -7.67
C ARG A 43 -6.05 5.78 -7.82
N ILE A 44 -5.90 6.52 -6.73
CA ILE A 44 -5.37 7.88 -6.83
C ILE A 44 -3.91 7.89 -7.34
N PHE A 45 -3.21 6.77 -7.24
CA PHE A 45 -1.79 6.67 -7.60
C PHE A 45 -1.55 6.00 -8.95
N TYR A 46 -2.53 5.33 -9.53
CA TYR A 46 -2.33 4.60 -10.79
C TYR A 46 -3.63 4.48 -11.59
N SER A 47 -3.46 4.22 -12.87
CA SER A 47 -4.56 3.76 -13.73
C SER A 47 -4.08 2.56 -14.56
N SER A 48 -5.01 1.79 -15.09
CA SER A 48 -4.68 0.67 -15.97
C SER A 48 -4.01 1.12 -17.27
N SER A 49 -4.22 2.40 -17.66
CA SER A 49 -3.57 2.98 -18.84
C SER A 49 -2.17 3.54 -18.57
N GLY A 50 -1.67 3.42 -17.34
CA GLY A 50 -0.30 3.80 -17.01
C GLY A 50 -0.13 5.24 -16.53
N LYS A 51 -1.19 5.88 -16.06
CA LYS A 51 -1.15 7.27 -15.55
C LYS A 51 -1.14 7.29 -14.02
N GLY A 52 -0.59 8.34 -13.46
CA GLY A 52 -0.52 8.59 -12.02
C GLY A 52 0.89 8.49 -11.47
N LEU A 53 1.07 8.97 -10.23
CA LEU A 53 2.39 9.03 -9.58
C LEU A 53 3.00 7.64 -9.44
N GLY A 54 2.21 6.64 -9.07
CA GLY A 54 2.70 5.27 -8.93
C GLY A 54 3.22 4.72 -10.25
N CYS A 55 2.50 4.95 -11.35
CA CYS A 55 2.94 4.55 -12.67
C CYS A 55 4.19 5.28 -13.11
N PHE A 56 4.30 6.58 -12.80
CA PHE A 56 5.50 7.36 -13.08
C PHE A 56 6.73 6.77 -12.38
N LEU A 57 6.58 6.45 -11.09
CA LEU A 57 7.68 5.86 -10.31
C LEU A 57 8.05 4.47 -10.82
N ALA A 58 7.06 3.66 -11.17
CA ALA A 58 7.31 2.32 -11.71
C ALA A 58 8.04 2.40 -13.04
N ASP A 59 7.65 3.33 -13.92
CA ASP A 59 8.33 3.55 -15.19
C ASP A 59 9.76 4.08 -14.99
N ALA A 60 10.03 4.73 -13.85
CA ALA A 60 11.38 5.17 -13.48
C ALA A 60 12.22 4.08 -12.79
N GLY A 61 11.67 2.88 -12.60
CA GLY A 61 12.42 1.73 -12.09
C GLY A 61 12.12 1.31 -10.66
N PHE A 62 11.21 2.00 -9.96
CA PHE A 62 10.81 1.59 -8.60
C PHE A 62 9.74 0.50 -8.67
N THR A 63 9.77 -0.43 -7.72
CA THR A 63 8.65 -1.37 -7.56
C THR A 63 7.64 -0.75 -6.61
N VAL A 64 6.44 -0.46 -7.12
CA VAL A 64 5.42 0.30 -6.41
C VAL A 64 4.27 -0.61 -5.99
N TYR A 65 3.83 -0.45 -4.76
CA TYR A 65 2.65 -1.14 -4.23
C TYR A 65 1.65 -0.09 -3.77
N SER A 66 0.53 0.00 -4.48
CA SER A 66 -0.56 0.89 -4.09
C SER A 66 -1.58 0.09 -3.31
N ALA A 67 -1.72 0.41 -2.02
CA ALA A 67 -2.61 -0.32 -1.14
C ALA A 67 -4.03 0.26 -1.15
N ASP A 68 -5.01 -0.62 -0.96
CA ASP A 68 -6.37 -0.26 -0.61
C ASP A 68 -6.59 -0.58 0.86
N PHE A 69 -6.99 0.40 1.67
CA PHE A 69 -7.32 0.14 3.07
C PHE A 69 -8.54 -0.77 3.17
N ALA A 70 -8.70 -1.41 4.32
CA ALA A 70 -9.80 -2.34 4.55
C ALA A 70 -11.15 -1.69 4.22
N GLY A 71 -11.98 -2.40 3.47
CA GLY A 71 -13.27 -1.91 3.01
C GLY A 71 -13.23 -0.98 1.80
N ARG A 72 -12.05 -0.61 1.32
CA ARG A 72 -11.87 0.34 0.22
C ARG A 72 -11.33 -0.35 -1.03
N GLY A 73 -11.60 0.26 -2.19
CA GLY A 73 -11.09 -0.20 -3.47
C GLY A 73 -11.38 -1.67 -3.72
N LEU A 74 -10.33 -2.45 -3.97
CA LEU A 74 -10.44 -3.87 -4.25
C LEU A 74 -10.18 -4.75 -3.02
N SER A 75 -9.96 -4.17 -1.83
CA SER A 75 -9.90 -4.92 -0.58
C SER A 75 -11.25 -5.57 -0.30
N LYS A 76 -11.24 -6.76 0.27
CA LYS A 76 -12.44 -7.60 0.43
C LYS A 76 -12.72 -7.90 1.90
N PRO A 77 -13.98 -7.78 2.36
CA PRO A 77 -15.14 -7.25 1.64
C PRO A 77 -15.08 -5.74 1.49
N HIS A 78 -15.89 -5.19 0.59
CA HIS A 78 -15.98 -3.74 0.38
C HIS A 78 -16.94 -3.11 1.40
N VAL A 79 -16.74 -1.83 1.71
CA VAL A 79 -17.61 -1.09 2.65
C VAL A 79 -19.07 -1.11 2.22
N SER A 80 -19.36 -1.14 0.92
CA SER A 80 -20.74 -1.23 0.40
C SER A 80 -21.43 -2.55 0.73
N ALA A 81 -20.67 -3.57 1.13
CA ALA A 81 -21.22 -4.85 1.58
C ALA A 81 -21.43 -4.89 3.10
N GLY A 82 -21.38 -3.73 3.76
CA GLY A 82 -21.59 -3.60 5.21
C GLY A 82 -20.34 -3.81 6.05
N PHE A 83 -19.19 -4.04 5.43
CA PHE A 83 -17.93 -4.19 6.16
C PHE A 83 -17.42 -2.83 6.61
N ASP A 84 -17.08 -2.74 7.88
CA ASP A 84 -16.46 -1.56 8.46
C ASP A 84 -15.23 -1.96 9.27
N GLN A 85 -14.23 -1.08 9.26
CA GLN A 85 -12.97 -1.32 9.95
C GLN A 85 -12.60 -0.10 10.79
N SER A 86 -12.16 -0.35 12.02
CA SER A 86 -11.80 0.75 12.91
C SER A 86 -10.46 1.37 12.51
N GLN A 87 -10.28 2.64 12.86
CA GLN A 87 -8.99 3.31 12.72
C GLN A 87 -7.91 2.62 13.58
N HIS A 88 -8.29 2.11 14.74
CA HIS A 88 -7.38 1.35 15.61
C HIS A 88 -6.82 0.12 14.90
N GLN A 89 -7.68 -0.65 14.23
CA GLN A 89 -7.27 -1.82 13.48
C GLN A 89 -6.33 -1.45 12.33
N LEU A 90 -6.65 -0.36 11.63
CA LEU A 90 -5.81 0.14 10.54
C LEU A 90 -4.41 0.50 11.04
N ILE A 91 -4.32 1.26 12.13
CA ILE A 91 -3.05 1.74 12.67
C ILE A 91 -2.24 0.62 13.29
N CYS A 92 -2.88 -0.25 14.07
CA CYS A 92 -2.18 -1.25 14.87
C CYS A 92 -1.91 -2.56 14.14
N HIS A 93 -2.66 -2.87 13.08
CA HIS A 93 -2.56 -4.16 12.39
C HIS A 93 -2.37 -4.03 10.89
N ASP A 94 -3.19 -3.25 10.18
CA ASP A 94 -3.18 -3.25 8.72
C ASP A 94 -1.95 -2.56 8.14
N ILE A 95 -1.64 -1.35 8.59
CA ILE A 95 -0.45 -0.63 8.10
C ILE A 95 0.83 -1.38 8.46
N PRO A 96 1.01 -1.86 9.70
CA PRO A 96 2.16 -2.72 9.99
C PRO A 96 2.25 -3.95 9.09
N ALA A 97 1.14 -4.61 8.81
CA ALA A 97 1.12 -5.78 7.92
C ALA A 97 1.51 -5.44 6.49
N LEU A 98 1.04 -4.28 5.97
CA LEU A 98 1.40 -3.81 4.63
C LEU A 98 2.90 -3.52 4.52
N ILE A 99 3.46 -2.82 5.50
CA ILE A 99 4.90 -2.52 5.54
C ILE A 99 5.70 -3.81 5.61
N GLU A 100 5.31 -4.72 6.49
CA GLU A 100 5.99 -5.99 6.66
C GLU A 100 5.95 -6.84 5.39
N ASP A 101 4.79 -6.92 4.74
CA ASP A 101 4.63 -7.71 3.51
C ASP A 101 5.56 -7.19 2.40
N VAL A 102 5.58 -5.88 2.18
CA VAL A 102 6.44 -5.29 1.16
C VAL A 102 7.91 -5.47 1.53
N TYR A 103 8.26 -5.28 2.80
CA TYR A 103 9.62 -5.51 3.27
C TYR A 103 10.08 -6.94 3.01
N GLN A 104 9.25 -7.93 3.31
CA GLN A 104 9.60 -9.34 3.11
C GLN A 104 9.78 -9.70 1.64
N ARG A 105 9.05 -9.04 0.75
CA ARG A 105 9.19 -9.28 -0.69
C ARG A 105 10.53 -8.79 -1.25
N HIS A 106 11.14 -7.79 -0.63
CA HIS A 106 12.35 -7.14 -1.16
C HIS A 106 13.56 -7.26 -0.26
N LEU A 107 13.36 -7.51 1.04
CA LEU A 107 14.40 -7.49 2.07
C LEU A 107 15.20 -6.18 2.05
N GLN A 108 14.50 -5.10 1.76
CA GLN A 108 15.02 -3.73 1.75
C GLN A 108 14.02 -2.82 2.43
N LYS A 109 14.52 -1.71 2.99
CA LYS A 109 13.67 -0.70 3.59
C LYS A 109 12.69 -0.13 2.57
N VAL A 110 11.46 0.04 3.01
CA VAL A 110 10.33 0.48 2.18
C VAL A 110 10.20 1.99 2.27
N SER A 111 10.16 2.66 1.14
CA SER A 111 9.77 4.07 1.09
C SER A 111 8.26 4.15 1.12
N VAL A 112 7.70 4.94 2.03
CA VAL A 112 6.25 5.07 2.19
C VAL A 112 5.82 6.44 1.69
N VAL A 113 4.92 6.45 0.72
CA VAL A 113 4.34 7.66 0.15
C VAL A 113 2.88 7.70 0.58
N CYS A 114 2.48 8.81 1.19
CA CYS A 114 1.14 8.95 1.76
C CYS A 114 0.44 10.16 1.19
N HIS A 115 -0.88 10.09 1.08
CA HIS A 115 -1.73 11.20 0.74
C HIS A 115 -2.67 11.50 1.90
N SER A 116 -2.66 12.75 2.38
CA SER A 116 -3.61 13.27 3.37
C SER A 116 -3.68 12.38 4.63
N TRP A 117 -4.87 11.89 4.98
CA TRP A 117 -5.11 11.03 6.15
C TRP A 117 -4.23 9.76 6.15
N GLY A 118 -3.85 9.26 4.99
CA GLY A 118 -2.91 8.14 4.89
C GLY A 118 -1.60 8.41 5.60
N GLY A 119 -1.11 9.66 5.55
CA GLY A 119 0.09 10.07 6.28
C GLY A 119 -0.12 10.10 7.79
N VAL A 120 -1.29 10.54 8.24
CA VAL A 120 -1.63 10.59 9.67
C VAL A 120 -1.62 9.18 10.26
N VAL A 121 -2.31 8.23 9.63
CA VAL A 121 -2.39 6.86 10.15
C VAL A 121 -1.07 6.12 10.02
N ALA A 122 -0.28 6.40 8.98
CA ALA A 122 1.05 5.82 8.84
C ALA A 122 1.99 6.29 9.95
N LEU A 123 2.03 7.59 10.26
CA LEU A 123 2.82 8.13 11.36
C LEU A 123 2.37 7.56 12.70
N ALA A 124 1.07 7.43 12.90
CA ALA A 124 0.54 6.82 14.12
C ALA A 124 0.99 5.35 14.27
N ALA A 125 1.01 4.60 13.17
CA ALA A 125 1.49 3.21 13.18
C ALA A 125 2.97 3.14 13.58
N LEU A 126 3.80 3.99 13.00
CA LEU A 126 5.23 4.04 13.31
C LEU A 126 5.48 4.46 14.76
N ALA A 127 4.69 5.42 15.27
CA ALA A 127 4.81 5.86 16.66
C ALA A 127 4.42 4.77 17.66
N ARG A 128 3.41 3.96 17.31
CA ARG A 128 2.94 2.87 18.17
C ARG A 128 3.84 1.64 18.13
N GLN A 129 4.50 1.41 17.01
CA GLN A 129 5.37 0.25 16.82
C GLN A 129 6.72 0.72 16.27
N PRO A 130 7.59 1.30 17.13
CA PRO A 130 8.87 1.86 16.67
C PRO A 130 9.77 0.85 15.94
N ALA A 131 9.59 -0.45 16.18
CA ALA A 131 10.34 -1.47 15.45
C ALA A 131 10.09 -1.44 13.94
N LEU A 132 8.96 -0.89 13.48
CA LEU A 132 8.69 -0.70 12.05
C LEU A 132 9.68 0.26 11.39
N LEU A 133 10.28 1.17 12.16
CA LEU A 133 11.26 2.12 11.62
C LEU A 133 12.47 1.42 11.00
N ASP A 134 12.79 0.22 11.46
CA ASP A 134 13.87 -0.56 10.86
C ASP A 134 13.54 -1.06 9.45
N LYS A 135 12.28 -1.04 9.06
CA LYS A 135 11.79 -1.52 7.78
C LYS A 135 11.37 -0.39 6.83
N VAL A 136 11.43 0.84 7.28
CA VAL A 136 11.05 2.04 6.53
C VAL A 136 12.28 2.89 6.27
N ARG A 137 12.35 3.40 5.03
CA ARG A 137 13.44 4.28 4.61
C ARG A 137 13.18 5.72 5.01
#